data_c973e5d8493604d7b39bfefd879283fa
#
_entry.id   c973e5d8493604d7b39bfefd879283fa
#
_cell.length_a   1.000
_cell.length_b   1.000
_cell.length_c   1.000
_cell.angle_alpha   90.00
_cell.angle_beta   90.00
_cell.angle_gamma   90.00
#
_symmetry.space_group_name_H-M   'P 1'
#
loop_
_entity.id
_entity.type
_entity.pdbx_description
1 polymer ?
#
loop_
_entity_poly.entity_id
_entity_poly.type
_entity_poly.pdbx_seq_one_letter_code
_entity_poly.pdbx_strand_id
1 'polypeptide(L)'
;LAVQRKFKRIVKQLHHEDLYQRAKGIDQLRKSLRSGASIESLIYLLEEAGSNFPKSIEDWDDGSYHLVGFCSEFALQELITPIEKNFKAYSERAKLQALYLLISLNSELARDAYIRIIEKNSKRYSLDIDVQFIFEETNWAPELVKKLLRLIENEETAVSIFHLILLCKRNSISLPFSSDENNYIIEQIKVLYKLKRESYLNYDQDYNLKYVYQAWKESYLIVRTEMGICLQLMQYYFDDHMHEYLNEALEYKDPYLKVDAVISLMEHGVQIEKEILDYCAHNIESAVWFYTKLNEFSKKDIYTFTEVHQHSFVKNRLFLYLIAHEDFGVIPDEIEIIKRYDTSNYYEQEVTYYLTKFRSHQENWEENDWMAAYVGAYISDQIPSPRFYDETITAFTKWDKYTEDEHKAQLELLNKEENDKIGQEVILESKPSWHFGTYFLGFLTAVRTGTAFGNHDPIYFLLLALLWIIFLYKVYATIQLRKESKVILTSRQLTLKKGNELKSIELHKINRMTIELRKWGKNEGKMAAYQRKVNYIVFYDKDDEEILSIPSTFIKPDLLFLEIKLLTSHLVDSPTIEVFENDVSA
;
A
#
# COMPACT_ATOMS: atom_id res chain seq x y z
N LEU A 1 -27.37 26.55 4.29
CA LEU A 1 -27.86 27.13 3.03
C LEU A 1 -26.75 27.51 2.06
N ALA A 2 -25.66 28.21 2.47
CA ALA A 2 -24.58 28.63 1.55
C ALA A 2 -23.80 27.42 1.00
N VAL A 3 -23.45 26.45 1.85
CA VAL A 3 -22.73 25.22 1.48
C VAL A 3 -23.55 24.39 0.50
N GLN A 4 -24.83 24.22 0.75
CA GLN A 4 -25.72 23.47 -0.14
C GLN A 4 -25.90 24.15 -1.53
N ARG A 5 -25.91 25.47 -1.59
CA ARG A 5 -25.92 26.22 -2.88
C ARG A 5 -24.64 25.99 -3.68
N LYS A 6 -23.50 25.88 -3.00
CA LYS A 6 -22.19 25.58 -3.63
C LYS A 6 -22.24 24.22 -4.32
N PHE A 7 -22.64 23.15 -3.61
CA PHE A 7 -22.71 21.81 -4.18
C PHE A 7 -23.74 21.70 -5.31
N LYS A 8 -24.91 22.32 -5.21
CA LYS A 8 -25.87 22.39 -6.32
C LYS A 8 -25.29 22.99 -7.60
N ARG A 9 -24.42 24.03 -7.46
CA ARG A 9 -23.74 24.60 -8.61
C ARG A 9 -22.70 23.64 -9.21
N ILE A 10 -21.96 22.94 -8.37
CA ILE A 10 -20.98 21.94 -8.80
C ILE A 10 -21.67 20.81 -9.57
N VAL A 11 -22.72 20.23 -8.99
CA VAL A 11 -23.53 19.18 -9.64
C VAL A 11 -24.03 19.65 -11.01
N LYS A 12 -24.55 20.87 -11.12
CA LYS A 12 -25.00 21.43 -12.40
C LYS A 12 -23.85 21.49 -13.43
N GLN A 13 -22.61 21.76 -13.01
CA GLN A 13 -21.45 21.73 -13.90
C GLN A 13 -21.09 20.32 -14.34
N LEU A 14 -21.23 19.33 -13.45
CA LEU A 14 -20.99 17.91 -13.79
C LEU A 14 -21.98 17.35 -14.81
N HIS A 15 -23.21 17.91 -14.87
CA HIS A 15 -24.22 17.55 -15.87
C HIS A 15 -24.05 18.25 -17.22
N HIS A 16 -23.01 19.08 -17.38
CA HIS A 16 -22.84 19.84 -18.62
C HIS A 16 -22.26 18.94 -19.73
N GLU A 17 -22.75 19.10 -20.95
CA GLU A 17 -22.26 18.34 -22.13
C GLU A 17 -20.80 18.68 -22.47
N ASP A 18 -20.39 19.92 -22.20
CA ASP A 18 -19.02 20.39 -22.43
C ASP A 18 -18.07 19.84 -21.37
N LEU A 19 -17.04 19.12 -21.80
CA LEU A 19 -15.96 18.53 -21.00
C LEU A 19 -15.26 19.56 -20.11
N TYR A 20 -15.03 20.77 -20.61
CA TYR A 20 -14.37 21.81 -19.84
C TYR A 20 -15.19 22.24 -18.62
N GLN A 21 -16.52 22.31 -18.76
CA GLN A 21 -17.40 22.63 -17.64
C GLN A 21 -17.44 21.48 -16.62
N ARG A 22 -17.43 20.21 -17.07
CA ARG A 22 -17.33 19.07 -16.16
C ARG A 22 -16.00 19.07 -15.39
N ALA A 23 -14.86 19.24 -16.09
CA ALA A 23 -13.56 19.34 -15.46
C ALA A 23 -13.48 20.46 -14.41
N LYS A 24 -14.10 21.62 -14.71
CA LYS A 24 -14.22 22.73 -13.75
C LYS A 24 -15.08 22.36 -12.53
N GLY A 25 -16.15 21.61 -12.73
CA GLY A 25 -16.98 21.08 -11.64
C GLY A 25 -16.19 20.15 -10.72
N ILE A 26 -15.43 19.22 -11.30
CA ILE A 26 -14.55 18.28 -10.57
C ILE A 26 -13.48 19.03 -9.76
N ASP A 27 -12.81 20.00 -10.36
CA ASP A 27 -11.81 20.82 -9.66
C ASP A 27 -12.42 21.60 -8.49
N GLN A 28 -13.63 22.15 -8.66
CA GLN A 28 -14.35 22.82 -7.58
C GLN A 28 -14.77 21.84 -6.48
N LEU A 29 -15.16 20.60 -6.83
CA LEU A 29 -15.46 19.54 -5.87
C LEU A 29 -14.23 19.20 -5.03
N ARG A 30 -13.08 18.93 -5.66
CA ARG A 30 -11.80 18.66 -4.98
C ARG A 30 -11.36 19.80 -4.06
N LYS A 31 -11.47 21.04 -4.50
CA LYS A 31 -11.18 22.22 -3.66
C LYS A 31 -12.12 22.34 -2.46
N SER A 32 -13.32 21.75 -2.56
CA SER A 32 -14.29 21.77 -1.48
C SER A 32 -13.95 20.84 -0.33
N LEU A 33 -13.10 19.83 -0.52
CA LEU A 33 -12.61 18.94 0.56
C LEU A 33 -12.03 19.74 1.73
N ARG A 34 -11.24 20.78 1.43
CA ARG A 34 -10.60 21.63 2.44
C ARG A 34 -11.59 22.44 3.29
N SER A 35 -12.77 22.71 2.76
CA SER A 35 -13.81 23.51 3.46
C SER A 35 -14.79 22.62 4.25
N GLY A 36 -14.69 21.31 4.09
CA GLY A 36 -15.63 20.34 4.67
C GLY A 36 -17.00 20.34 4.01
N ALA A 37 -17.83 19.37 4.38
CA ALA A 37 -19.21 19.28 3.96
C ALA A 37 -20.09 18.87 5.14
N SER A 38 -21.36 19.33 5.18
CA SER A 38 -22.31 18.82 6.16
C SER A 38 -22.88 17.46 5.71
N ILE A 39 -23.37 16.66 6.64
CA ILE A 39 -23.98 15.34 6.37
C ILE A 39 -25.08 15.48 5.32
N GLU A 40 -25.94 16.49 5.44
CA GLU A 40 -27.02 16.72 4.47
C GLU A 40 -26.50 17.02 3.06
N SER A 41 -25.34 17.69 2.98
CA SER A 41 -24.69 17.96 1.69
C SER A 41 -24.11 16.69 1.09
N LEU A 42 -23.50 15.82 1.90
CA LEU A 42 -22.97 14.52 1.45
C LEU A 42 -24.07 13.59 0.98
N ILE A 43 -25.17 13.49 1.74
CA ILE A 43 -26.35 12.73 1.34
C ILE A 43 -26.91 13.25 0.00
N TYR A 44 -27.04 14.57 -0.15
CA TYR A 44 -27.45 15.19 -1.41
C TYR A 44 -26.52 14.79 -2.58
N LEU A 45 -25.20 14.80 -2.37
CA LEU A 45 -24.24 14.42 -3.41
C LEU A 45 -24.35 12.94 -3.80
N LEU A 46 -24.58 12.03 -2.84
CA LEU A 46 -24.82 10.62 -3.12
C LEU A 46 -26.15 10.37 -3.87
N GLU A 47 -27.20 11.14 -3.57
CA GLU A 47 -28.45 11.08 -4.31
C GLU A 47 -28.27 11.57 -5.76
N GLU A 48 -27.57 12.68 -5.95
CA GLU A 48 -27.25 13.23 -7.27
C GLU A 48 -26.30 12.34 -8.08
N ALA A 49 -25.40 11.61 -7.41
CA ALA A 49 -24.51 10.63 -8.07
C ALA A 49 -25.30 9.54 -8.83
N GLY A 50 -26.55 9.25 -8.41
CA GLY A 50 -27.46 8.36 -9.12
C GLY A 50 -28.24 9.01 -10.28
N SER A 51 -27.98 10.26 -10.61
CA SER A 51 -28.66 10.94 -11.73
C SER A 51 -27.98 10.62 -13.07
N ASN A 52 -28.68 10.92 -14.16
CA ASN A 52 -28.14 10.69 -15.51
C ASN A 52 -27.09 11.75 -15.86
N PHE A 53 -25.83 11.38 -15.81
CA PHE A 53 -24.73 12.20 -16.32
C PHE A 53 -24.51 11.98 -17.82
N PRO A 54 -23.91 12.96 -18.53
CA PRO A 54 -23.42 12.76 -19.88
C PRO A 54 -22.47 11.55 -19.92
N LYS A 55 -22.46 10.83 -21.04
CA LYS A 55 -21.56 9.68 -21.20
C LYS A 55 -20.12 10.12 -20.97
N SER A 56 -19.46 9.49 -19.99
CA SER A 56 -18.04 9.72 -19.73
C SER A 56 -17.19 9.06 -20.81
N ILE A 57 -16.07 9.71 -21.14
CA ILE A 57 -15.06 9.17 -22.07
C ILE A 57 -14.07 8.34 -21.26
N GLU A 58 -13.68 8.87 -20.09
CA GLU A 58 -12.71 8.27 -19.17
C GLU A 58 -13.14 8.49 -17.70
N ASP A 59 -12.37 7.97 -16.75
CA ASP A 59 -12.65 8.09 -15.32
C ASP A 59 -12.67 9.54 -14.85
N TRP A 60 -11.79 10.36 -15.41
CA TRP A 60 -11.63 11.75 -14.98
C TRP A 60 -12.86 12.65 -15.27
N ASP A 61 -13.77 12.24 -16.14
CA ASP A 61 -14.97 13.01 -16.49
C ASP A 61 -16.28 12.35 -16.04
N ASP A 62 -16.23 11.27 -15.27
CA ASP A 62 -17.40 10.60 -14.69
C ASP A 62 -17.94 11.35 -13.46
N GLY A 63 -19.04 12.10 -13.63
CA GLY A 63 -19.65 12.88 -12.56
C GLY A 63 -20.13 12.02 -11.38
N SER A 64 -20.69 10.86 -11.63
CA SER A 64 -21.14 9.90 -10.60
C SER A 64 -19.95 9.44 -9.74
N TYR A 65 -18.86 8.99 -10.37
CA TYR A 65 -17.64 8.56 -9.71
C TYR A 65 -17.05 9.63 -8.79
N HIS A 66 -16.94 10.87 -9.29
CA HIS A 66 -16.37 11.96 -8.51
C HIS A 66 -17.23 12.38 -7.32
N LEU A 67 -18.55 12.30 -7.43
CA LEU A 67 -19.46 12.62 -6.32
C LEU A 67 -19.36 11.56 -5.20
N VAL A 68 -19.35 10.27 -5.56
CA VAL A 68 -19.16 9.19 -4.58
C VAL A 68 -17.77 9.26 -3.97
N GLY A 69 -16.73 9.44 -4.78
CA GLY A 69 -15.34 9.60 -4.31
C GLY A 69 -15.16 10.79 -3.36
N PHE A 70 -15.83 11.92 -3.62
CA PHE A 70 -15.84 13.04 -2.67
C PHE A 70 -16.45 12.64 -1.32
N CYS A 71 -17.54 11.89 -1.31
CA CYS A 71 -18.19 11.46 -0.08
C CYS A 71 -17.33 10.44 0.70
N SER A 72 -16.51 9.64 0.02
CA SER A 72 -15.63 8.65 0.66
C SER A 72 -14.55 9.28 1.53
N GLU A 73 -14.12 10.50 1.24
CA GLU A 73 -13.14 11.23 2.05
C GLU A 73 -13.64 11.58 3.47
N PHE A 74 -14.94 11.47 3.73
CA PHE A 74 -15.53 11.78 5.04
C PHE A 74 -15.83 10.55 5.87
N ALA A 75 -15.96 9.37 5.27
CA ALA A 75 -16.19 8.07 5.89
C ALA A 75 -17.20 8.08 7.05
N LEU A 76 -18.40 8.61 6.83
CA LEU A 76 -19.47 8.73 7.85
C LEU A 76 -20.50 7.61 7.73
N GLN A 77 -20.92 7.03 8.85
CA GLN A 77 -21.91 5.94 8.87
C GLN A 77 -23.29 6.32 8.31
N GLU A 78 -23.65 7.59 8.41
CA GLU A 78 -24.90 8.14 7.87
C GLU A 78 -24.98 8.04 6.35
N LEU A 79 -23.87 7.80 5.65
CA LEU A 79 -23.81 7.64 4.21
C LEU A 79 -24.22 6.24 3.73
N ILE A 80 -24.25 5.24 4.62
CA ILE A 80 -24.57 3.84 4.27
C ILE A 80 -25.94 3.73 3.62
N THR A 81 -26.99 4.28 4.23
CA THR A 81 -28.37 4.21 3.71
C THR A 81 -28.53 4.90 2.35
N PRO A 82 -28.02 6.13 2.15
CA PRO A 82 -28.01 6.77 0.82
C PRO A 82 -27.28 5.96 -0.25
N ILE A 83 -26.13 5.34 0.08
CA ILE A 83 -25.38 4.47 -0.83
C ILE A 83 -26.26 3.28 -1.26
N GLU A 84 -26.78 2.52 -0.30
CA GLU A 84 -27.59 1.33 -0.59
C GLU A 84 -28.82 1.65 -1.45
N LYS A 85 -29.49 2.78 -1.15
CA LYS A 85 -30.68 3.23 -1.87
C LYS A 85 -30.40 3.57 -3.33
N ASN A 86 -29.27 4.25 -3.59
CA ASN A 86 -28.97 4.80 -4.91
C ASN A 86 -27.99 3.93 -5.73
N PHE A 87 -27.43 2.86 -5.15
CA PHE A 87 -26.38 2.03 -5.74
C PHE A 87 -26.63 1.62 -7.20
N LYS A 88 -27.86 1.18 -7.52
CA LYS A 88 -28.21 0.73 -8.89
C LYS A 88 -28.11 1.83 -9.93
N ALA A 89 -28.30 3.07 -9.52
CA ALA A 89 -28.30 4.24 -10.40
C ALA A 89 -26.89 4.80 -10.63
N TYR A 90 -25.90 4.39 -9.84
CA TYR A 90 -24.51 4.81 -10.01
C TYR A 90 -23.89 4.28 -11.30
N SER A 91 -22.91 5.00 -11.87
CA SER A 91 -22.04 4.47 -12.90
C SER A 91 -21.25 3.25 -12.38
N GLU A 92 -20.74 2.39 -13.25
CA GLU A 92 -19.98 1.19 -12.82
C GLU A 92 -18.78 1.56 -11.95
N ARG A 93 -18.06 2.63 -12.30
CA ARG A 93 -16.94 3.15 -11.51
C ARG A 93 -17.38 3.71 -10.15
N ALA A 94 -18.49 4.43 -10.12
CA ALA A 94 -19.07 4.95 -8.87
C ALA A 94 -19.58 3.82 -7.96
N LYS A 95 -20.04 2.69 -8.52
CA LYS A 95 -20.40 1.49 -7.74
C LYS A 95 -19.18 0.92 -7.01
N LEU A 96 -18.06 0.76 -7.70
CA LEU A 96 -16.82 0.30 -7.06
C LEU A 96 -16.40 1.26 -5.95
N GLN A 97 -16.39 2.57 -6.21
CA GLN A 97 -16.05 3.57 -5.20
C GLN A 97 -16.99 3.53 -3.99
N ALA A 98 -18.28 3.24 -4.20
CA ALA A 98 -19.26 3.10 -3.12
C ALA A 98 -18.99 1.83 -2.27
N LEU A 99 -18.57 0.72 -2.90
CA LEU A 99 -18.16 -0.49 -2.17
C LEU A 99 -16.89 -0.23 -1.33
N TYR A 100 -15.88 0.46 -1.89
CA TYR A 100 -14.69 0.87 -1.13
C TYR A 100 -15.04 1.76 0.06
N LEU A 101 -15.98 2.69 -0.10
CA LEU A 101 -16.45 3.51 1.03
C LEU A 101 -17.07 2.65 2.14
N LEU A 102 -17.91 1.66 1.80
CA LEU A 102 -18.46 0.75 2.80
C LEU A 102 -17.37 -0.04 3.53
N ILE A 103 -16.37 -0.55 2.80
CA ILE A 103 -15.24 -1.28 3.39
C ILE A 103 -14.45 -0.36 4.34
N SER A 104 -14.15 0.86 3.93
CA SER A 104 -13.40 1.84 4.74
C SER A 104 -14.11 2.24 6.03
N LEU A 105 -15.46 2.17 6.06
CA LEU A 105 -16.23 2.39 7.30
C LEU A 105 -16.03 1.29 8.34
N ASN A 106 -15.64 0.10 7.93
CA ASN A 106 -15.34 -1.08 8.76
C ASN A 106 -16.30 -1.30 9.93
N SER A 107 -17.61 -1.12 9.72
CA SER A 107 -18.65 -1.29 10.73
C SER A 107 -19.61 -2.43 10.36
N GLU A 108 -20.31 -3.00 11.34
CA GLU A 108 -21.32 -4.04 11.07
C GLU A 108 -22.43 -3.56 10.14
N LEU A 109 -22.88 -2.31 10.29
CA LEU A 109 -23.90 -1.72 9.42
C LEU A 109 -23.41 -1.62 7.97
N ALA A 110 -22.15 -1.22 7.78
CA ALA A 110 -21.54 -1.13 6.46
C ALA A 110 -21.35 -2.53 5.84
N ARG A 111 -20.89 -3.50 6.61
CA ARG A 111 -20.79 -4.90 6.19
C ARG A 111 -22.14 -5.46 5.72
N ASP A 112 -23.17 -5.28 6.51
CA ASP A 112 -24.51 -5.80 6.19
C ASP A 112 -25.10 -5.10 4.96
N ALA A 113 -24.85 -3.80 4.77
CA ALA A 113 -25.22 -3.08 3.55
C ALA A 113 -24.44 -3.61 2.34
N TYR A 114 -23.13 -3.84 2.48
CA TYR A 114 -22.27 -4.44 1.46
C TYR A 114 -22.84 -5.80 1.01
N ILE A 115 -23.14 -6.71 1.96
CA ILE A 115 -23.74 -8.02 1.67
C ILE A 115 -25.04 -7.86 0.89
N ARG A 116 -25.97 -7.00 1.35
CA ARG A 116 -27.24 -6.79 0.67
C ARG A 116 -27.08 -6.23 -0.75
N ILE A 117 -26.08 -5.36 -0.95
CA ILE A 117 -25.76 -4.82 -2.28
C ILE A 117 -25.27 -5.94 -3.20
N ILE A 118 -24.31 -6.76 -2.76
CA ILE A 118 -23.79 -7.89 -3.53
C ILE A 118 -24.90 -8.89 -3.87
N GLU A 119 -25.71 -9.31 -2.88
CA GLU A 119 -26.82 -10.25 -3.10
C GLU A 119 -27.85 -9.76 -4.13
N LYS A 120 -28.19 -8.47 -4.08
CA LYS A 120 -29.18 -7.87 -5.00
C LYS A 120 -28.67 -7.71 -6.43
N ASN A 121 -27.35 -7.62 -6.61
CA ASN A 121 -26.76 -7.27 -7.90
C ASN A 121 -25.97 -8.41 -8.57
N SER A 122 -25.62 -9.47 -7.84
CA SER A 122 -24.83 -10.62 -8.33
C SER A 122 -25.37 -11.30 -9.60
N LYS A 123 -26.67 -11.21 -9.86
CA LYS A 123 -27.29 -11.79 -11.07
C LYS A 123 -27.25 -10.87 -12.31
N ARG A 124 -26.89 -9.60 -12.17
CA ARG A 124 -26.99 -8.60 -13.23
C ARG A 124 -25.68 -7.90 -13.56
N TYR A 125 -24.73 -7.92 -12.65
CA TYR A 125 -23.47 -7.21 -12.77
C TYR A 125 -22.35 -8.10 -12.24
N SER A 126 -21.27 -8.18 -12.98
CA SER A 126 -19.98 -8.59 -12.47
C SER A 126 -19.56 -7.54 -11.44
N LEU A 127 -19.80 -7.82 -10.17
CA LEU A 127 -19.28 -7.00 -9.09
C LEU A 127 -17.91 -7.55 -8.75
N ASP A 128 -16.87 -6.84 -9.15
CA ASP A 128 -15.53 -7.07 -8.66
C ASP A 128 -15.52 -6.90 -7.14
N ILE A 129 -15.54 -8.04 -6.45
CA ILE A 129 -15.26 -8.06 -5.02
C ILE A 129 -13.76 -7.91 -4.89
N ASP A 130 -13.27 -6.76 -4.43
CA ASP A 130 -11.87 -6.58 -4.10
C ASP A 130 -11.55 -7.37 -2.82
N VAL A 131 -11.23 -8.64 -3.05
CA VAL A 131 -11.04 -9.64 -1.99
C VAL A 131 -9.85 -9.29 -1.11
N GLN A 132 -8.76 -8.81 -1.70
CA GLN A 132 -7.55 -8.47 -0.97
C GLN A 132 -7.78 -7.29 -0.04
N PHE A 133 -8.41 -6.23 -0.56
CA PHE A 133 -8.71 -5.03 0.21
C PHE A 133 -9.69 -5.33 1.37
N ILE A 134 -10.72 -6.16 1.13
CA ILE A 134 -11.63 -6.60 2.19
C ILE A 134 -10.87 -7.36 3.28
N PHE A 135 -9.95 -8.24 2.87
CA PHE A 135 -9.21 -9.08 3.80
C PHE A 135 -8.21 -8.28 4.66
N GLU A 136 -7.53 -7.29 4.07
CA GLU A 136 -6.54 -6.47 4.74
C GLU A 136 -7.15 -5.39 5.63
N GLU A 137 -8.22 -4.74 5.17
CA GLU A 137 -8.79 -3.57 5.84
C GLU A 137 -9.91 -3.91 6.83
N THR A 138 -10.43 -5.15 6.82
CA THR A 138 -11.57 -5.52 7.65
C THR A 138 -11.42 -6.92 8.29
N ASN A 139 -12.26 -7.18 9.27
CA ASN A 139 -12.46 -8.52 9.83
C ASN A 139 -13.72 -9.21 9.25
N TRP A 140 -14.21 -8.78 8.11
CA TRP A 140 -15.49 -9.23 7.55
C TRP A 140 -15.43 -10.58 6.86
N ALA A 141 -14.24 -11.05 6.47
CA ALA A 141 -14.07 -12.21 5.60
C ALA A 141 -14.88 -13.44 6.03
N PRO A 142 -14.88 -13.90 7.29
CA PRO A 142 -15.65 -15.08 7.68
C PRO A 142 -17.17 -14.90 7.52
N GLU A 143 -17.68 -13.73 7.87
CA GLU A 143 -19.11 -13.43 7.78
C GLU A 143 -19.55 -13.24 6.32
N LEU A 144 -18.73 -12.57 5.49
CA LEU A 144 -18.98 -12.44 4.05
C LEU A 144 -19.06 -13.80 3.37
N VAL A 145 -18.06 -14.66 3.62
CA VAL A 145 -18.05 -16.01 3.06
C VAL A 145 -19.32 -16.77 3.46
N LYS A 146 -19.70 -16.74 4.74
CA LYS A 146 -20.89 -17.42 5.24
C LYS A 146 -22.18 -16.93 4.59
N LYS A 147 -22.35 -15.62 4.50
CA LYS A 147 -23.57 -15.01 3.95
C LYS A 147 -23.67 -15.14 2.43
N LEU A 148 -22.53 -15.03 1.74
CA LEU A 148 -22.50 -15.06 0.28
C LEU A 148 -22.27 -16.47 -0.28
N LEU A 149 -22.13 -17.51 0.55
CA LEU A 149 -21.82 -18.87 0.13
C LEU A 149 -22.77 -19.40 -0.96
N ARG A 150 -24.07 -19.05 -0.89
CA ARG A 150 -25.06 -19.44 -1.92
C ARG A 150 -24.82 -18.81 -3.30
N LEU A 151 -23.96 -17.80 -3.41
CA LEU A 151 -23.66 -17.13 -4.67
C LEU A 151 -22.50 -17.80 -5.43
N ILE A 152 -21.89 -18.85 -4.88
CA ILE A 152 -20.82 -19.62 -5.57
C ILE A 152 -21.36 -20.46 -6.74
N GLU A 153 -22.68 -20.54 -6.94
CA GLU A 153 -23.26 -21.09 -8.17
C GLU A 153 -23.12 -20.14 -9.38
N ASN A 154 -22.87 -18.86 -9.13
CA ASN A 154 -22.55 -17.89 -10.17
C ASN A 154 -21.04 -17.86 -10.35
N GLU A 155 -20.55 -18.19 -11.54
CA GLU A 155 -19.14 -18.32 -11.89
C GLU A 155 -18.31 -17.08 -11.47
N GLU A 156 -18.77 -15.87 -11.82
CA GLU A 156 -18.05 -14.64 -11.55
C GLU A 156 -17.91 -14.35 -10.05
N THR A 157 -18.97 -14.63 -9.28
CA THR A 157 -18.96 -14.44 -7.83
C THR A 157 -18.22 -15.57 -7.11
N ALA A 158 -18.26 -16.79 -7.68
CA ALA A 158 -17.59 -17.96 -7.13
C ALA A 158 -16.08 -17.74 -6.95
N VAL A 159 -15.42 -17.21 -7.97
CA VAL A 159 -13.98 -16.96 -7.94
C VAL A 159 -13.60 -16.06 -6.76
N SER A 160 -14.32 -14.96 -6.57
CA SER A 160 -14.05 -14.00 -5.49
C SER A 160 -14.31 -14.62 -4.11
N ILE A 161 -15.40 -15.39 -3.95
CA ILE A 161 -15.72 -16.06 -2.68
C ILE A 161 -14.68 -17.16 -2.39
N PHE A 162 -14.29 -17.94 -3.38
CA PHE A 162 -13.25 -18.96 -3.24
C PHE A 162 -11.90 -18.36 -2.90
N HIS A 163 -11.55 -17.21 -3.49
CA HIS A 163 -10.34 -16.50 -3.11
C HIS A 163 -10.40 -16.04 -1.64
N LEU A 164 -11.54 -15.53 -1.19
CA LEU A 164 -11.73 -15.13 0.21
C LEU A 164 -11.64 -16.34 1.17
N ILE A 165 -12.21 -17.48 0.81
CA ILE A 165 -12.05 -18.74 1.55
C ILE A 165 -10.58 -19.13 1.63
N LEU A 166 -9.86 -19.08 0.50
CA LEU A 166 -8.44 -19.40 0.43
C LEU A 166 -7.59 -18.51 1.34
N LEU A 167 -7.82 -17.19 1.33
CA LEU A 167 -7.15 -16.26 2.23
C LEU A 167 -7.43 -16.56 3.70
N CYS A 168 -8.69 -16.84 4.05
CA CYS A 168 -9.03 -17.25 5.42
C CYS A 168 -8.28 -18.52 5.83
N LYS A 169 -8.26 -19.55 4.98
CA LYS A 169 -7.57 -20.81 5.26
C LYS A 169 -6.06 -20.63 5.44
N ARG A 170 -5.41 -19.86 4.56
CA ARG A 170 -3.97 -19.57 4.63
C ARG A 170 -3.59 -18.83 5.92
N ASN A 171 -4.44 -17.92 6.37
CA ASN A 171 -4.21 -17.15 7.59
C ASN A 171 -4.80 -17.81 8.84
N SER A 172 -5.15 -19.11 8.77
CA SER A 172 -5.70 -19.88 9.90
C SER A 172 -6.94 -19.26 10.52
N ILE A 173 -7.70 -18.48 9.76
CA ILE A 173 -8.97 -17.91 10.19
C ILE A 173 -10.05 -18.99 10.10
N SER A 174 -10.70 -19.26 11.23
CA SER A 174 -11.74 -20.28 11.31
C SER A 174 -12.97 -19.88 10.52
N LEU A 175 -13.41 -20.77 9.62
CA LEU A 175 -14.67 -20.65 8.89
C LEU A 175 -15.65 -21.66 9.49
N PRO A 176 -16.73 -21.21 10.16
CA PRO A 176 -17.65 -22.10 10.88
C PRO A 176 -18.65 -22.75 9.90
N PHE A 177 -18.16 -23.57 8.98
CA PHE A 177 -18.98 -24.33 8.06
C PHE A 177 -19.47 -25.64 8.68
N SER A 178 -20.71 -26.00 8.42
CA SER A 178 -21.25 -27.33 8.66
C SER A 178 -20.65 -28.36 7.69
N SER A 179 -20.84 -29.64 7.97
CA SER A 179 -20.41 -30.70 7.06
C SER A 179 -21.07 -30.59 5.68
N ASP A 180 -22.36 -30.21 5.64
CA ASP A 180 -23.08 -30.04 4.39
C ASP A 180 -22.56 -28.85 3.57
N GLU A 181 -22.23 -27.73 4.24
CA GLU A 181 -21.59 -26.58 3.57
C GLU A 181 -20.20 -26.91 3.05
N ASN A 182 -19.40 -27.67 3.79
CA ASN A 182 -18.09 -28.14 3.29
C ASN A 182 -18.24 -29.05 2.07
N ASN A 183 -19.19 -30.01 2.08
CA ASN A 183 -19.46 -30.85 0.93
C ASN A 183 -19.94 -30.02 -0.28
N TYR A 184 -20.79 -29.04 -0.04
CA TYR A 184 -21.23 -28.12 -1.08
C TYR A 184 -20.07 -27.32 -1.68
N ILE A 185 -19.14 -26.80 -0.87
CA ILE A 185 -17.93 -26.11 -1.33
C ILE A 185 -17.07 -27.06 -2.20
N ILE A 186 -16.85 -28.30 -1.76
CA ILE A 186 -16.11 -29.33 -2.51
C ILE A 186 -16.71 -29.51 -3.92
N GLU A 187 -18.04 -29.70 -3.99
CA GLU A 187 -18.69 -29.89 -5.28
C GLU A 187 -18.56 -28.65 -6.18
N GLN A 188 -18.71 -27.44 -5.61
CA GLN A 188 -18.59 -26.22 -6.39
C GLN A 188 -17.16 -25.93 -6.85
N ILE A 189 -16.13 -26.27 -6.07
CA ILE A 189 -14.72 -26.23 -6.51
C ILE A 189 -14.53 -27.11 -7.74
N LYS A 190 -15.08 -28.34 -7.72
CA LYS A 190 -14.99 -29.28 -8.87
C LYS A 190 -15.70 -28.74 -10.10
N VAL A 191 -16.86 -28.13 -9.93
CA VAL A 191 -17.63 -27.52 -11.04
C VAL A 191 -16.83 -26.37 -11.67
N LEU A 192 -16.33 -25.45 -10.85
CA LEU A 192 -15.56 -24.30 -11.34
C LEU A 192 -14.25 -24.76 -12.00
N TYR A 193 -13.53 -25.69 -11.36
CA TYR A 193 -12.29 -26.25 -11.93
C TYR A 193 -12.52 -26.84 -13.31
N LYS A 194 -13.53 -27.70 -13.50
CA LYS A 194 -13.86 -28.29 -14.79
C LYS A 194 -14.11 -27.24 -15.86
N LEU A 195 -14.90 -26.22 -15.52
CA LEU A 195 -15.23 -25.13 -16.44
C LEU A 195 -13.98 -24.37 -16.88
N LYS A 196 -13.13 -24.01 -15.91
CA LYS A 196 -11.90 -23.24 -16.20
C LYS A 196 -10.84 -24.08 -16.89
N ARG A 197 -10.77 -25.37 -16.57
CA ARG A 197 -9.92 -26.35 -17.25
C ARG A 197 -10.20 -26.43 -18.75
N GLU A 198 -11.46 -26.47 -19.16
CA GLU A 198 -11.84 -26.46 -20.58
C GLU A 198 -11.28 -25.22 -21.30
N SER A 199 -11.40 -24.07 -20.66
CA SER A 199 -10.83 -22.81 -21.18
C SER A 199 -9.29 -22.85 -21.20
N TYR A 200 -8.65 -23.36 -20.17
CA TYR A 200 -7.20 -23.46 -20.03
C TYR A 200 -6.58 -24.38 -21.10
N LEU A 201 -7.16 -25.55 -21.36
CA LEU A 201 -6.61 -26.52 -22.32
C LEU A 201 -6.49 -25.96 -23.74
N ASN A 202 -7.28 -24.94 -24.11
CA ASN A 202 -7.12 -24.25 -25.39
C ASN A 202 -5.80 -23.49 -25.49
N TYR A 203 -5.24 -23.04 -24.35
CA TYR A 203 -3.96 -22.33 -24.28
C TYR A 203 -2.78 -23.29 -24.07
N ASP A 204 -2.98 -24.39 -23.34
CA ASP A 204 -1.88 -25.28 -22.93
C ASP A 204 -1.13 -25.87 -24.11
N GLN A 205 -1.80 -26.19 -25.21
CA GLN A 205 -1.18 -26.78 -26.40
C GLN A 205 -0.08 -25.87 -27.00
N ASP A 206 -0.35 -24.56 -27.05
CA ASP A 206 0.51 -23.54 -27.64
C ASP A 206 1.21 -22.66 -26.60
N TYR A 207 1.28 -23.16 -25.34
CA TYR A 207 1.87 -22.42 -24.23
C TYR A 207 3.31 -22.00 -24.54
N ASN A 208 3.54 -20.70 -24.52
CA ASN A 208 4.88 -20.10 -24.52
C ASN A 208 4.84 -18.70 -23.91
N LEU A 209 5.99 -18.23 -23.42
CA LEU A 209 6.09 -16.98 -22.66
C LEU A 209 5.62 -15.75 -23.44
N LYS A 210 5.86 -15.72 -24.76
CA LYS A 210 5.45 -14.57 -25.61
C LYS A 210 3.93 -14.48 -25.69
N TYR A 211 3.24 -15.60 -25.82
CA TYR A 211 1.78 -15.58 -25.84
C TYR A 211 1.20 -15.23 -24.48
N VAL A 212 1.71 -15.85 -23.41
CA VAL A 212 1.24 -15.63 -22.04
C VAL A 212 1.32 -14.16 -21.61
N TYR A 213 2.45 -13.50 -21.88
CA TYR A 213 2.69 -12.14 -21.40
C TYR A 213 2.47 -11.04 -22.43
N GLN A 214 2.09 -11.38 -23.66
CA GLN A 214 1.75 -10.41 -24.72
C GLN A 214 0.38 -10.70 -25.33
N ALA A 215 0.30 -11.62 -26.28
CA ALA A 215 -0.92 -11.83 -27.07
C ALA A 215 -2.13 -12.31 -26.25
N TRP A 216 -1.89 -13.11 -25.20
CA TRP A 216 -2.95 -13.67 -24.34
C TRP A 216 -3.04 -13.00 -22.97
N LYS A 217 -2.19 -12.01 -22.67
CA LYS A 217 -1.97 -11.47 -21.33
C LYS A 217 -3.27 -11.27 -20.53
N GLU A 218 -4.23 -10.57 -21.09
CA GLU A 218 -5.48 -10.26 -20.37
C GLU A 218 -6.36 -11.50 -20.15
N SER A 219 -6.59 -12.29 -21.18
CA SER A 219 -7.48 -13.44 -21.11
C SER A 219 -6.87 -14.64 -20.37
N TYR A 220 -5.60 -14.94 -20.66
CA TYR A 220 -4.93 -16.10 -20.09
C TYR A 220 -4.63 -15.95 -18.61
N LEU A 221 -4.14 -14.78 -18.16
CA LEU A 221 -3.81 -14.57 -16.74
C LEU A 221 -5.05 -14.66 -15.84
N ILE A 222 -6.22 -14.30 -16.34
CA ILE A 222 -7.48 -14.51 -15.63
C ILE A 222 -7.72 -16.02 -15.44
N VAL A 223 -7.69 -16.80 -16.51
CA VAL A 223 -7.91 -18.26 -16.45
C VAL A 223 -6.89 -18.94 -15.54
N ARG A 224 -5.60 -18.56 -15.64
CA ARG A 224 -4.53 -19.07 -14.77
C ARG A 224 -4.82 -18.78 -13.30
N THR A 225 -5.22 -17.55 -12.97
CA THR A 225 -5.53 -17.16 -11.59
C THR A 225 -6.70 -17.96 -11.03
N GLU A 226 -7.77 -18.10 -11.81
CA GLU A 226 -8.96 -18.83 -11.42
C GLU A 226 -8.68 -20.33 -11.20
N MET A 227 -7.91 -20.95 -12.11
CA MET A 227 -7.43 -22.32 -11.97
C MET A 227 -6.54 -22.48 -10.73
N GLY A 228 -5.61 -21.54 -10.52
CA GLY A 228 -4.72 -21.53 -9.35
C GLY A 228 -5.50 -21.47 -8.03
N ILE A 229 -6.54 -20.65 -7.94
CA ILE A 229 -7.42 -20.60 -6.75
C ILE A 229 -8.05 -21.97 -6.50
N CYS A 230 -8.58 -22.63 -7.53
CA CYS A 230 -9.17 -23.97 -7.39
C CYS A 230 -8.14 -25.00 -6.91
N LEU A 231 -6.96 -25.07 -7.56
CA LEU A 231 -5.88 -25.99 -7.20
C LEU A 231 -5.39 -25.78 -5.76
N GLN A 232 -5.25 -24.52 -5.33
CA GLN A 232 -4.83 -24.18 -3.97
C GLN A 232 -5.93 -24.47 -2.93
N LEU A 233 -7.21 -24.36 -3.26
CA LEU A 233 -8.30 -24.77 -2.39
C LEU A 233 -8.34 -26.29 -2.17
N MET A 234 -7.89 -27.08 -3.15
CA MET A 234 -7.78 -28.54 -3.01
C MET A 234 -6.79 -28.98 -1.93
N GLN A 235 -5.97 -28.06 -1.40
CA GLN A 235 -5.16 -28.31 -0.19
C GLN A 235 -6.00 -28.48 1.07
N TYR A 236 -7.15 -27.82 1.11
CA TYR A 236 -8.03 -27.74 2.29
C TYR A 236 -9.32 -28.53 2.14
N TYR A 237 -9.73 -28.76 0.89
CA TYR A 237 -10.93 -29.46 0.49
C TYR A 237 -10.52 -30.53 -0.51
N PHE A 238 -10.49 -31.78 -0.08
CA PHE A 238 -9.88 -32.86 -0.86
C PHE A 238 -10.76 -34.12 -0.92
N ASP A 239 -10.87 -34.71 -2.10
CA ASP A 239 -11.45 -36.04 -2.32
C ASP A 239 -10.73 -36.76 -3.45
N ASP A 240 -11.15 -38.02 -3.75
CA ASP A 240 -10.51 -38.83 -4.77
C ASP A 240 -10.52 -38.21 -6.17
N HIS A 241 -11.56 -37.47 -6.55
CA HIS A 241 -11.62 -36.74 -7.83
C HIS A 241 -10.66 -35.58 -7.88
N MET A 242 -10.48 -34.86 -6.78
CA MET A 242 -9.50 -33.79 -6.70
C MET A 242 -8.07 -34.32 -6.83
N HIS A 243 -7.81 -35.52 -6.32
CA HIS A 243 -6.52 -36.18 -6.53
C HIS A 243 -6.23 -36.37 -8.04
N GLU A 244 -7.24 -36.84 -8.82
CA GLU A 244 -7.10 -36.97 -10.28
C GLU A 244 -6.80 -35.62 -10.96
N TYR A 245 -7.50 -34.54 -10.57
CA TYR A 245 -7.28 -33.18 -11.12
C TYR A 245 -5.90 -32.64 -10.80
N LEU A 246 -5.43 -32.83 -9.57
CA LEU A 246 -4.09 -32.42 -9.18
C LEU A 246 -3.00 -33.21 -9.94
N ASN A 247 -3.16 -34.51 -10.13
CA ASN A 247 -2.23 -35.30 -10.93
C ASN A 247 -2.22 -34.86 -12.41
N GLU A 248 -3.39 -34.58 -12.99
CA GLU A 248 -3.46 -33.98 -14.32
C GLU A 248 -2.71 -32.64 -14.42
N ALA A 249 -2.87 -31.79 -13.39
CA ALA A 249 -2.22 -30.47 -13.36
C ALA A 249 -0.69 -30.56 -13.26
N LEU A 250 -0.10 -31.68 -12.82
CA LEU A 250 1.34 -31.89 -12.91
C LEU A 250 1.85 -31.98 -14.36
N GLU A 251 0.98 -32.31 -15.31
CA GLU A 251 1.31 -32.41 -16.73
C GLU A 251 1.13 -31.09 -17.48
N TYR A 252 0.50 -30.09 -16.88
CA TYR A 252 0.30 -28.76 -17.50
C TYR A 252 1.63 -28.08 -17.82
N LYS A 253 1.66 -27.33 -18.92
CA LYS A 253 2.83 -26.56 -19.30
C LYS A 253 3.02 -25.32 -18.45
N ASP A 254 1.93 -24.77 -17.86
CA ASP A 254 2.00 -23.62 -16.98
C ASP A 254 2.70 -23.97 -15.66
N PRO A 255 3.86 -23.34 -15.35
CA PRO A 255 4.65 -23.69 -14.19
C PRO A 255 4.02 -23.23 -12.86
N TYR A 256 3.19 -22.19 -12.84
CA TYR A 256 2.48 -21.76 -11.61
C TYR A 256 1.40 -22.77 -11.22
N LEU A 257 0.59 -23.24 -12.18
CA LEU A 257 -0.43 -24.26 -11.93
C LEU A 257 0.19 -25.59 -11.51
N LYS A 258 1.34 -25.93 -12.10
CA LYS A 258 2.11 -27.11 -11.69
C LYS A 258 2.60 -26.99 -10.25
N VAL A 259 3.13 -25.85 -9.83
CA VAL A 259 3.53 -25.61 -8.43
C VAL A 259 2.33 -25.72 -7.49
N ASP A 260 1.19 -25.12 -7.82
CA ASP A 260 -0.01 -25.18 -6.97
C ASP A 260 -0.49 -26.64 -6.81
N ALA A 261 -0.44 -27.46 -7.86
CA ALA A 261 -0.75 -28.89 -7.80
C ALA A 261 0.26 -29.68 -6.95
N VAL A 262 1.57 -29.42 -7.13
CA VAL A 262 2.65 -30.03 -6.33
C VAL A 262 2.41 -29.80 -4.84
N ILE A 263 2.23 -28.54 -4.44
CA ILE A 263 2.02 -28.18 -3.03
C ILE A 263 0.75 -28.86 -2.48
N SER A 264 -0.34 -28.84 -3.25
CA SER A 264 -1.61 -29.43 -2.81
C SER A 264 -1.49 -30.94 -2.60
N LEU A 265 -0.83 -31.67 -3.51
CA LEU A 265 -0.56 -33.10 -3.35
C LEU A 265 0.35 -33.39 -2.15
N MET A 266 1.40 -32.59 -1.95
CA MET A 266 2.32 -32.75 -0.81
C MET A 266 1.62 -32.53 0.54
N GLU A 267 0.65 -31.62 0.63
CA GLU A 267 -0.17 -31.44 1.83
C GLU A 267 -0.98 -32.68 2.19
N HIS A 268 -1.38 -33.48 1.18
CA HIS A 268 -2.07 -34.75 1.35
C HIS A 268 -1.12 -35.96 1.45
N GLY A 269 0.17 -35.71 1.63
CA GLY A 269 1.16 -36.77 1.85
C GLY A 269 1.56 -37.54 0.59
N VAL A 270 1.21 -37.03 -0.60
CA VAL A 270 1.64 -37.65 -1.87
C VAL A 270 3.11 -37.30 -2.11
N GLN A 271 3.90 -38.31 -2.42
CA GLN A 271 5.31 -38.13 -2.79
C GLN A 271 5.40 -37.71 -4.24
N ILE A 272 6.06 -36.54 -4.48
CA ILE A 272 6.26 -35.99 -5.80
C ILE A 272 7.62 -36.44 -6.35
N GLU A 273 7.68 -36.74 -7.64
CA GLU A 273 8.91 -37.10 -8.33
C GLU A 273 9.91 -35.93 -8.28
N LYS A 274 11.19 -36.28 -8.07
CA LYS A 274 12.25 -35.29 -7.94
C LYS A 274 12.38 -34.40 -9.17
N GLU A 275 12.19 -34.97 -10.35
CA GLU A 275 12.25 -34.27 -11.64
C GLU A 275 11.22 -33.12 -11.73
N ILE A 276 10.03 -33.32 -11.16
CA ILE A 276 8.98 -32.29 -11.09
C ILE A 276 9.38 -31.18 -10.12
N LEU A 277 9.92 -31.56 -8.94
CA LEU A 277 10.40 -30.58 -7.96
C LEU A 277 11.56 -29.76 -8.51
N ASP A 278 12.53 -30.41 -9.17
CA ASP A 278 13.66 -29.74 -9.82
C ASP A 278 13.19 -28.82 -10.95
N TYR A 279 12.19 -29.21 -11.73
CA TYR A 279 11.58 -28.33 -12.73
C TYR A 279 10.99 -27.08 -12.08
N CYS A 280 10.18 -27.21 -11.03
CA CYS A 280 9.56 -26.08 -10.33
C CYS A 280 10.63 -25.13 -9.73
N ALA A 281 11.71 -25.69 -9.18
CA ALA A 281 12.77 -24.93 -8.53
C ALA A 281 13.69 -24.16 -9.51
N HIS A 282 13.77 -24.60 -10.77
CA HIS A 282 14.65 -24.00 -11.78
C HIS A 282 13.88 -23.21 -12.85
N ASN A 283 12.56 -23.30 -12.90
CA ASN A 283 11.77 -22.63 -13.93
C ASN A 283 11.81 -21.11 -13.77
N ILE A 284 12.00 -20.40 -14.88
CA ILE A 284 12.15 -18.95 -14.93
C ILE A 284 10.92 -18.18 -14.43
N GLU A 285 9.72 -18.76 -14.53
CA GLU A 285 8.48 -18.13 -14.06
C GLU A 285 8.18 -18.47 -12.60
N SER A 286 8.41 -19.71 -12.17
CA SER A 286 7.85 -20.26 -10.93
C SER A 286 8.85 -20.52 -9.80
N ALA A 287 10.16 -20.36 -10.04
CA ALA A 287 11.17 -20.73 -9.03
C ALA A 287 10.96 -20.03 -7.67
N VAL A 288 10.70 -18.71 -7.69
CA VAL A 288 10.39 -17.93 -6.48
C VAL A 288 9.05 -18.34 -5.87
N TRP A 289 8.04 -18.60 -6.70
CA TRP A 289 6.72 -19.06 -6.25
C TRP A 289 6.81 -20.41 -5.53
N PHE A 290 7.51 -21.35 -6.09
CA PHE A 290 7.74 -22.66 -5.47
C PHE A 290 8.45 -22.55 -4.12
N TYR A 291 9.53 -21.76 -4.04
CA TYR A 291 10.22 -21.51 -2.78
C TYR A 291 9.29 -20.89 -1.73
N THR A 292 8.51 -19.87 -2.13
CA THR A 292 7.58 -19.20 -1.23
C THR A 292 6.53 -20.17 -0.69
N LYS A 293 5.94 -20.99 -1.56
CA LYS A 293 4.93 -21.97 -1.17
C LYS A 293 5.48 -23.05 -0.23
N LEU A 294 6.66 -23.59 -0.49
CA LEU A 294 7.29 -24.55 0.43
C LEU A 294 7.54 -23.94 1.82
N ASN A 295 7.86 -22.65 1.89
CA ASN A 295 8.03 -21.94 3.15
C ASN A 295 6.71 -21.72 3.88
N GLU A 296 5.65 -21.29 3.17
CA GLU A 296 4.32 -21.08 3.74
C GLU A 296 3.78 -22.36 4.38
N PHE A 297 3.99 -23.50 3.75
CA PHE A 297 3.48 -24.79 4.22
C PHE A 297 4.48 -25.59 5.07
N SER A 298 5.56 -24.97 5.53
CA SER A 298 6.59 -25.61 6.38
C SER A 298 7.17 -26.91 5.79
N LYS A 299 7.24 -27.00 4.46
CA LYS A 299 7.74 -28.17 3.72
C LYS A 299 9.20 -28.02 3.27
N LYS A 300 9.97 -27.17 3.92
CA LYS A 300 11.39 -26.91 3.57
C LYS A 300 12.26 -28.16 3.56
N ASP A 301 11.93 -29.12 4.40
CA ASP A 301 12.70 -30.37 4.52
C ASP A 301 12.52 -31.33 3.32
N ILE A 302 11.48 -31.11 2.50
CA ILE A 302 11.18 -31.96 1.35
C ILE A 302 12.08 -31.67 0.17
N TYR A 303 12.47 -30.39 0.01
CA TYR A 303 13.35 -29.96 -1.07
C TYR A 303 14.42 -29.00 -0.55
N THR A 304 15.69 -29.36 -0.79
CA THR A 304 16.83 -28.56 -0.31
C THR A 304 17.27 -27.58 -1.39
N PHE A 305 17.10 -26.30 -1.13
CA PHE A 305 17.65 -25.24 -1.97
C PHE A 305 19.13 -25.05 -1.70
N THR A 306 19.90 -24.88 -2.76
CA THR A 306 21.35 -24.67 -2.74
C THR A 306 21.69 -23.38 -3.49
N GLU A 307 22.98 -22.97 -3.49
CA GLU A 307 23.43 -21.76 -4.19
C GLU A 307 23.11 -21.77 -5.71
N VAL A 308 23.00 -22.95 -6.33
CA VAL A 308 22.58 -23.05 -7.74
C VAL A 308 21.18 -22.49 -7.96
N HIS A 309 20.28 -22.68 -7.00
CA HIS A 309 18.91 -22.16 -7.07
C HIS A 309 18.85 -20.63 -6.95
N GLN A 310 19.86 -20.01 -6.33
CA GLN A 310 19.97 -18.56 -6.32
C GLN A 310 20.04 -18.00 -7.76
N HIS A 311 20.71 -18.69 -8.66
CA HIS A 311 20.73 -18.30 -10.07
C HIS A 311 19.33 -18.36 -10.70
N SER A 312 18.53 -19.36 -10.34
CA SER A 312 17.13 -19.43 -10.80
C SER A 312 16.28 -18.29 -10.24
N PHE A 313 16.46 -17.93 -8.98
CA PHE A 313 15.79 -16.77 -8.38
C PHE A 313 16.17 -15.46 -9.04
N VAL A 314 17.46 -15.26 -9.31
CA VAL A 314 17.97 -14.09 -10.03
C VAL A 314 17.34 -13.97 -11.41
N LYS A 315 17.33 -15.06 -12.19
CA LYS A 315 16.71 -15.08 -13.52
C LYS A 315 15.21 -14.83 -13.46
N ASN A 316 14.51 -15.44 -12.50
CA ASN A 316 13.08 -15.22 -12.28
C ASN A 316 12.76 -13.77 -11.95
N ARG A 317 13.54 -13.13 -11.06
CA ARG A 317 13.34 -11.74 -10.69
C ARG A 317 13.56 -10.79 -11.88
N LEU A 318 14.64 -10.98 -12.63
CA LEU A 318 14.87 -10.19 -13.83
C LEU A 318 13.76 -10.39 -14.86
N PHE A 319 13.32 -11.63 -15.07
CA PHE A 319 12.22 -11.94 -15.98
C PHE A 319 10.93 -11.21 -15.57
N LEU A 320 10.51 -11.33 -14.31
CA LEU A 320 9.30 -10.68 -13.82
C LEU A 320 9.37 -9.15 -13.91
N TYR A 321 10.54 -8.58 -13.64
CA TYR A 321 10.77 -7.14 -13.80
C TYR A 321 10.59 -6.70 -15.27
N LEU A 322 11.21 -7.41 -16.21
CA LEU A 322 11.15 -7.05 -17.62
C LEU A 322 9.73 -7.12 -18.20
N ILE A 323 8.92 -8.10 -17.79
CA ILE A 323 7.55 -8.25 -18.29
C ILE A 323 6.57 -7.27 -17.64
N ALA A 324 6.87 -6.78 -16.42
CA ALA A 324 6.00 -5.88 -15.66
C ALA A 324 6.29 -4.40 -15.96
N HIS A 325 7.49 -4.06 -16.38
CA HIS A 325 7.91 -2.67 -16.57
C HIS A 325 7.29 -2.07 -17.84
N GLU A 326 6.57 -0.96 -17.68
CA GLU A 326 5.83 -0.31 -18.78
C GLU A 326 6.73 0.11 -19.96
N ASP A 327 7.95 0.60 -19.65
CA ASP A 327 8.89 1.07 -20.65
C ASP A 327 9.60 -0.07 -21.41
N PHE A 328 9.67 -1.27 -20.82
CA PHE A 328 10.34 -2.40 -21.45
C PHE A 328 9.35 -3.37 -22.08
N GLY A 329 8.40 -3.90 -21.30
CA GLY A 329 7.40 -4.87 -21.79
C GLY A 329 8.03 -6.05 -22.57
N VAL A 330 9.31 -6.35 -22.27
CA VAL A 330 10.16 -7.22 -23.05
C VAL A 330 10.17 -8.61 -22.46
N ILE A 331 9.93 -9.61 -23.29
CA ILE A 331 10.08 -11.00 -22.89
C ILE A 331 11.47 -11.47 -23.32
N PRO A 332 12.38 -11.73 -22.37
CA PRO A 332 13.72 -12.21 -22.72
C PRO A 332 13.65 -13.64 -23.26
N ASP A 333 14.32 -13.87 -24.37
CA ASP A 333 14.54 -15.22 -24.92
C ASP A 333 15.65 -15.94 -24.18
N GLU A 334 16.66 -15.19 -23.72
CA GLU A 334 17.81 -15.72 -23.00
C GLU A 334 18.20 -14.80 -21.85
N ILE A 335 18.53 -15.39 -20.70
CA ILE A 335 19.14 -14.72 -19.54
C ILE A 335 20.35 -15.52 -19.08
N GLU A 336 21.51 -14.90 -19.06
CA GLU A 336 22.76 -15.48 -18.56
C GLU A 336 23.23 -14.73 -17.31
N ILE A 337 23.69 -15.46 -16.28
CA ILE A 337 24.38 -14.91 -15.13
C ILE A 337 25.86 -14.92 -15.47
N ILE A 338 26.49 -13.77 -15.42
CA ILE A 338 27.91 -13.60 -15.79
C ILE A 338 28.77 -13.69 -14.56
N LYS A 339 28.40 -12.94 -13.48
CA LYS A 339 29.27 -12.85 -12.30
C LYS A 339 28.48 -12.48 -11.06
N ARG A 340 28.95 -12.99 -9.93
CA ARG A 340 28.53 -12.60 -8.59
C ARG A 340 29.49 -11.52 -8.07
N TYR A 341 28.93 -10.46 -7.48
CA TYR A 341 29.68 -9.40 -6.78
C TYR A 341 29.18 -9.30 -5.35
N ASP A 342 30.07 -9.51 -4.40
CA ASP A 342 29.82 -9.28 -2.99
C ASP A 342 30.37 -7.90 -2.60
N THR A 343 29.57 -7.10 -1.90
CA THR A 343 29.90 -5.75 -1.48
C THR A 343 29.20 -5.45 -0.15
N SER A 344 29.46 -4.28 0.41
CA SER A 344 28.73 -3.82 1.59
C SER A 344 27.78 -2.70 1.20
N ASN A 345 26.56 -2.75 1.74
CA ASN A 345 25.60 -1.67 1.57
C ASN A 345 25.91 -0.51 2.55
N TYR A 346 25.07 0.55 2.48
CA TYR A 346 25.19 1.71 3.37
C TYR A 346 25.15 1.35 4.87
N TYR A 347 24.49 0.24 5.24
CA TYR A 347 24.35 -0.23 6.62
C TYR A 347 25.48 -1.18 7.05
N GLU A 348 26.54 -1.28 6.24
CA GLU A 348 27.67 -2.19 6.49
C GLU A 348 27.30 -3.68 6.48
N GLN A 349 26.13 -4.04 5.91
CA GLN A 349 25.76 -5.43 5.70
C GLN A 349 26.39 -5.95 4.41
N GLU A 350 26.85 -7.19 4.44
CA GLU A 350 27.32 -7.86 3.25
C GLU A 350 26.15 -8.22 2.34
N VAL A 351 26.20 -7.71 1.12
CA VAL A 351 25.17 -7.90 0.09
C VAL A 351 25.77 -8.42 -1.20
N THR A 352 24.96 -9.18 -1.92
CA THR A 352 25.36 -9.83 -3.18
C THR A 352 24.51 -9.29 -4.34
N TYR A 353 25.20 -8.91 -5.41
CA TYR A 353 24.60 -8.57 -6.70
C TYR A 353 25.04 -9.59 -7.75
N TYR A 354 24.18 -9.83 -8.74
CA TYR A 354 24.49 -10.65 -9.90
C TYR A 354 24.49 -9.80 -11.16
N LEU A 355 25.65 -9.73 -11.84
CA LEU A 355 25.72 -9.20 -13.19
C LEU A 355 25.12 -10.22 -14.14
N THR A 356 24.09 -9.82 -14.84
CA THR A 356 23.39 -10.63 -15.82
C THR A 356 23.46 -9.98 -17.19
N LYS A 357 23.35 -10.78 -18.23
CA LYS A 357 23.02 -10.28 -19.57
C LYS A 357 21.78 -11.00 -20.08
N PHE A 358 20.99 -10.29 -20.87
CA PHE A 358 19.79 -10.85 -21.49
C PHE A 358 19.60 -10.30 -22.90
N ARG A 359 18.87 -11.03 -23.72
CA ARG A 359 18.45 -10.60 -25.05
C ARG A 359 17.02 -11.00 -25.35
N SER A 360 16.39 -10.25 -26.26
CA SER A 360 15.06 -10.56 -26.77
C SER A 360 15.06 -10.41 -28.29
N HIS A 361 14.45 -11.32 -28.99
CA HIS A 361 14.28 -11.29 -30.46
C HIS A 361 12.98 -10.57 -30.86
N GLN A 362 12.61 -9.50 -30.17
CA GLN A 362 11.46 -8.68 -30.59
C GLN A 362 11.84 -7.73 -31.73
N GLU A 363 10.85 -7.35 -32.55
CA GLU A 363 11.04 -6.54 -33.76
C GLU A 363 11.77 -5.20 -33.54
N ASN A 364 11.76 -4.68 -32.34
CA ASN A 364 12.37 -3.40 -31.97
C ASN A 364 13.82 -3.52 -31.45
N TRP A 365 14.35 -4.74 -31.31
CA TRP A 365 15.69 -4.99 -30.83
C TRP A 365 16.55 -5.43 -32.03
N GLU A 366 17.71 -4.78 -32.20
CA GLU A 366 18.65 -5.22 -33.24
C GLU A 366 19.07 -6.67 -32.93
N GLU A 367 19.03 -7.53 -33.95
CA GLU A 367 19.50 -8.92 -33.85
C GLU A 367 20.89 -8.95 -33.20
N ASN A 368 21.00 -9.64 -32.07
CA ASN A 368 22.21 -9.81 -31.24
C ASN A 368 22.52 -8.73 -30.20
N ASP A 369 21.68 -7.74 -29.95
CA ASP A 369 21.95 -6.80 -28.85
C ASP A 369 21.70 -7.46 -27.49
N TRP A 370 22.77 -7.80 -26.83
CA TRP A 370 22.75 -8.17 -25.44
C TRP A 370 22.68 -6.92 -24.55
N MET A 371 21.81 -6.96 -23.55
CA MET A 371 21.71 -5.95 -22.51
C MET A 371 22.28 -6.48 -21.21
N ALA A 372 22.92 -5.59 -20.45
CA ALA A 372 23.40 -5.91 -19.11
C ALA A 372 22.41 -5.40 -18.04
N ALA A 373 22.26 -6.18 -16.97
CA ALA A 373 21.50 -5.80 -15.80
C ALA A 373 22.15 -6.30 -14.51
N TYR A 374 22.00 -5.54 -13.43
CA TYR A 374 22.36 -5.98 -12.09
C TYR A 374 21.10 -6.38 -11.34
N VAL A 375 21.14 -7.57 -10.74
CA VAL A 375 20.03 -8.11 -9.96
C VAL A 375 20.50 -8.32 -8.52
N GLY A 376 19.90 -7.67 -7.59
CA GLY A 376 20.24 -7.66 -6.16
C GLY A 376 19.66 -6.38 -5.52
N ALA A 377 19.98 -6.00 -4.28
CA ALA A 377 20.92 -6.68 -3.39
C ALA A 377 20.28 -7.84 -2.62
N TYR A 378 20.94 -8.97 -2.57
CA TYR A 378 20.59 -10.07 -1.67
C TYR A 378 21.49 -10.02 -0.44
N ILE A 379 21.00 -10.36 0.75
CA ILE A 379 21.83 -10.48 1.95
C ILE A 379 22.70 -11.73 1.80
N SER A 380 24.03 -11.56 1.85
CA SER A 380 25.00 -12.59 1.44
C SER A 380 24.94 -13.86 2.29
N ASP A 381 24.66 -13.76 3.58
CA ASP A 381 24.53 -14.89 4.51
C ASP A 381 23.17 -15.60 4.45
N GLN A 382 22.19 -15.06 3.73
CA GLN A 382 20.87 -15.64 3.53
C GLN A 382 20.70 -16.37 2.19
N ILE A 383 21.73 -16.43 1.37
CA ILE A 383 21.69 -17.15 0.10
C ILE A 383 21.70 -18.68 0.35
N PRO A 384 20.79 -19.45 -0.30
CA PRO A 384 19.85 -19.05 -1.35
C PRO A 384 18.55 -18.44 -0.80
N SER A 385 18.20 -17.26 -1.27
CA SER A 385 16.96 -16.58 -0.94
C SER A 385 16.46 -15.76 -2.13
N PRO A 386 15.15 -15.75 -2.43
CA PRO A 386 14.57 -14.84 -3.41
C PRO A 386 14.35 -13.42 -2.87
N ARG A 387 14.59 -13.18 -1.58
CA ARG A 387 14.36 -11.88 -0.94
C ARG A 387 15.49 -10.93 -1.26
N PHE A 388 15.15 -9.75 -1.75
CA PHE A 388 16.05 -8.63 -1.85
C PHE A 388 16.20 -7.92 -0.50
N TYR A 389 17.36 -7.35 -0.29
CA TYR A 389 17.54 -6.33 0.75
C TYR A 389 16.83 -5.04 0.33
N ASP A 390 16.99 -4.67 -0.95
CA ASP A 390 16.30 -3.55 -1.59
C ASP A 390 15.92 -3.97 -3.02
N GLU A 391 14.74 -3.59 -3.51
CA GLU A 391 14.25 -4.01 -4.82
C GLU A 391 14.96 -3.24 -5.95
N THR A 392 16.24 -3.47 -6.13
CA THR A 392 16.97 -2.80 -7.19
C THR A 392 17.41 -3.77 -8.29
N ILE A 393 16.63 -3.77 -9.35
CA ILE A 393 17.12 -4.22 -10.66
C ILE A 393 17.52 -2.95 -11.39
N THR A 394 18.84 -2.70 -11.52
CA THR A 394 19.35 -1.45 -12.05
C THR A 394 20.24 -1.65 -13.27
N ALA A 395 20.30 -0.58 -14.06
CA ALA A 395 21.23 -0.32 -15.16
C ALA A 395 21.14 -1.25 -16.37
N PHE A 396 20.11 -1.05 -17.20
CA PHE A 396 20.10 -1.61 -18.55
C PHE A 396 21.02 -0.81 -19.46
N THR A 397 22.17 -1.37 -19.78
CA THR A 397 23.07 -0.86 -20.82
C THR A 397 23.34 -1.94 -21.84
N LYS A 398 23.74 -1.56 -23.07
CA LYS A 398 24.22 -2.54 -24.03
C LYS A 398 25.42 -3.28 -23.44
N TRP A 399 25.41 -4.63 -23.53
CA TRP A 399 26.47 -5.46 -22.96
C TRP A 399 27.85 -5.07 -23.46
N ASP A 400 27.98 -4.86 -24.77
CA ASP A 400 29.25 -4.56 -25.44
C ASP A 400 29.75 -3.14 -25.20
N LYS A 401 28.97 -2.30 -24.51
CA LYS A 401 29.38 -0.92 -24.19
C LYS A 401 30.51 -0.87 -23.16
N TYR A 402 30.60 -1.87 -22.29
CA TYR A 402 31.55 -1.94 -21.20
C TYR A 402 32.23 -3.31 -21.14
N THR A 403 33.49 -3.32 -20.72
CA THR A 403 34.16 -4.54 -20.27
C THR A 403 33.57 -5.01 -18.92
N GLU A 404 33.89 -6.23 -18.51
CA GLU A 404 33.41 -6.78 -17.24
C GLU A 404 33.85 -5.93 -16.03
N ASP A 405 35.09 -5.41 -16.06
CA ASP A 405 35.62 -4.53 -15.00
C ASP A 405 34.92 -3.16 -14.99
N GLU A 406 34.57 -2.63 -16.16
CA GLU A 406 33.80 -1.38 -16.26
C GLU A 406 32.36 -1.59 -15.80
N HIS A 407 31.73 -2.74 -16.08
CA HIS A 407 30.44 -3.09 -15.52
C HIS A 407 30.51 -3.11 -13.98
N LYS A 408 31.57 -3.69 -13.39
CA LYS A 408 31.77 -3.66 -11.94
C LYS A 408 31.87 -2.23 -11.40
N ALA A 409 32.63 -1.38 -12.08
CA ALA A 409 32.76 0.03 -11.69
C ALA A 409 31.43 0.79 -11.78
N GLN A 410 30.56 0.47 -12.75
CA GLN A 410 29.20 1.03 -12.84
C GLN A 410 28.34 0.60 -11.64
N LEU A 411 28.42 -0.66 -11.20
CA LEU A 411 27.72 -1.13 -10.01
C LEU A 411 28.17 -0.38 -8.75
N GLU A 412 29.49 -0.21 -8.58
CA GLU A 412 30.05 0.54 -7.45
C GLU A 412 29.60 2.01 -7.46
N LEU A 413 29.49 2.62 -8.65
CA LEU A 413 28.99 3.99 -8.78
C LEU A 413 27.51 4.09 -8.41
N LEU A 414 26.68 3.16 -8.88
CA LEU A 414 25.25 3.10 -8.55
C LEU A 414 25.03 2.93 -7.05
N ASN A 415 25.73 2.00 -6.42
CA ASN A 415 25.68 1.80 -4.96
C ASN A 415 26.10 3.06 -4.20
N LYS A 416 27.11 3.77 -4.70
CA LYS A 416 27.53 5.04 -4.11
C LYS A 416 26.45 6.11 -4.24
N GLU A 417 25.84 6.26 -5.41
CA GLU A 417 24.75 7.23 -5.64
C GLU A 417 23.53 6.92 -4.78
N GLU A 418 23.18 5.65 -4.60
CA GLU A 418 22.10 5.24 -3.69
C GLU A 418 22.44 5.53 -2.24
N ASN A 419 23.66 5.18 -1.81
CA ASN A 419 24.15 5.49 -0.47
C ASN A 419 24.16 7.00 -0.20
N ASP A 420 24.54 7.81 -1.19
CA ASP A 420 24.53 9.26 -1.09
C ASP A 420 23.08 9.81 -1.00
N LYS A 421 22.12 9.20 -1.71
CA LYS A 421 20.68 9.54 -1.58
C LYS A 421 20.12 9.14 -0.21
N ILE A 422 20.43 7.95 0.27
CA ILE A 422 20.04 7.46 1.59
C ILE A 422 20.65 8.31 2.70
N GLY A 423 21.90 8.81 2.51
CA GLY A 423 22.59 9.70 3.43
C GLY A 423 22.07 11.14 3.44
N GLN A 424 21.13 11.52 2.56
CA GLN A 424 20.58 12.88 2.54
C GLN A 424 19.78 13.17 3.81
N GLU A 425 20.11 14.27 4.46
CA GLU A 425 19.36 14.77 5.61
C GLU A 425 18.01 15.32 5.15
N VAL A 426 16.93 14.71 5.61
CA VAL A 426 15.59 15.30 5.49
C VAL A 426 15.39 16.28 6.63
N ILE A 427 15.53 17.57 6.35
CA ILE A 427 15.31 18.61 7.35
C ILE A 427 13.81 18.93 7.39
N LEU A 428 13.15 18.47 8.44
CA LEU A 428 11.77 18.81 8.71
C LEU A 428 11.72 20.10 9.52
N GLU A 429 11.40 21.21 8.87
CA GLU A 429 11.31 22.50 9.53
C GLU A 429 10.15 22.53 10.54
N SER A 430 10.48 22.81 11.78
CA SER A 430 9.49 23.06 12.81
C SER A 430 8.73 24.35 12.49
N LYS A 431 7.39 24.28 12.51
CA LYS A 431 6.51 25.46 12.49
C LYS A 431 5.87 25.65 13.88
N PRO A 432 6.62 26.11 14.89
CA PRO A 432 6.00 26.37 16.18
C PRO A 432 4.86 27.39 16.01
N SER A 433 3.69 27.05 16.52
CA SER A 433 2.56 27.97 16.53
C SER A 433 2.91 29.20 17.36
N TRP A 434 2.53 30.37 16.88
CA TRP A 434 2.63 31.59 17.66
C TRP A 434 1.85 31.40 18.96
N HIS A 435 2.49 31.65 20.10
CA HIS A 435 1.80 31.55 21.38
C HIS A 435 0.66 32.58 21.44
N PHE A 436 -0.51 32.17 21.92
CA PHE A 436 -1.66 33.05 22.14
C PHE A 436 -1.26 34.34 22.88
N GLY A 437 -0.33 34.23 23.84
CA GLY A 437 0.23 35.39 24.53
C GLY A 437 0.92 36.42 23.62
N THR A 438 1.51 36.00 22.50
CA THR A 438 2.13 36.93 21.52
C THR A 438 1.05 37.66 20.74
N TYR A 439 -0.03 36.98 20.31
CA TYR A 439 -1.17 37.63 19.65
C TYR A 439 -1.91 38.57 20.60
N PHE A 440 -2.13 38.14 21.84
CA PHE A 440 -2.81 38.93 22.84
C PHE A 440 -1.99 40.18 23.20
N LEU A 441 -0.67 40.07 23.37
CA LEU A 441 0.21 41.20 23.61
C LEU A 441 0.24 42.15 22.41
N GLY A 442 0.27 41.62 21.18
CA GLY A 442 0.16 42.41 19.95
C GLY A 442 -1.16 43.18 19.87
N PHE A 443 -2.28 42.52 20.18
CA PHE A 443 -3.59 43.18 20.23
C PHE A 443 -3.65 44.26 21.29
N LEU A 444 -3.20 44.00 22.52
CA LEU A 444 -3.14 45.00 23.59
C LEU A 444 -2.28 46.22 23.21
N THR A 445 -1.10 45.97 22.58
CA THR A 445 -0.20 46.99 22.13
C THR A 445 -0.84 47.84 21.04
N ALA A 446 -1.54 47.21 20.08
CA ALA A 446 -2.25 47.92 19.02
C ALA A 446 -3.41 48.79 19.54
N VAL A 447 -4.24 48.21 20.43
CA VAL A 447 -5.37 48.97 21.06
C VAL A 447 -4.86 50.14 21.87
N ARG A 448 -3.80 49.95 22.65
CA ARG A 448 -3.19 51.04 23.45
C ARG A 448 -2.53 52.10 22.56
N THR A 449 -1.96 51.75 21.43
CA THR A 449 -1.43 52.67 20.45
C THR A 449 -2.56 53.52 19.86
N GLY A 450 -3.70 52.90 19.49
CA GLY A 450 -4.87 53.62 18.98
C GLY A 450 -5.44 54.64 20.00
N THR A 451 -5.43 54.32 21.30
CA THR A 451 -5.91 55.25 22.36
C THR A 451 -4.90 56.33 22.75
N ALA A 452 -3.62 56.16 22.36
CA ALA A 452 -2.56 57.15 22.66
C ALA A 452 -2.68 58.45 21.85
N PHE A 453 -3.33 58.41 20.68
CA PHE A 453 -3.46 59.61 19.82
C PHE A 453 -4.26 60.74 20.43
N GLY A 454 -4.96 60.54 21.54
CA GLY A 454 -5.69 61.59 22.28
C GLY A 454 -5.09 61.94 23.65
N ASN A 455 -3.99 61.37 24.05
CA ASN A 455 -3.44 61.53 25.39
C ASN A 455 -2.03 62.13 25.34
N HIS A 456 -1.79 63.22 26.01
CA HIS A 456 -0.51 63.97 26.03
C HIS A 456 0.36 63.64 27.25
N ASP A 457 0.05 62.60 28.03
CA ASP A 457 0.81 62.24 29.21
C ASP A 457 2.12 61.51 28.83
N PRO A 458 3.31 62.07 29.14
CA PRO A 458 4.59 61.46 28.81
C PRO A 458 4.81 60.12 29.48
N ILE A 459 4.23 59.85 30.65
CA ILE A 459 4.33 58.55 31.33
C ILE A 459 3.60 57.48 30.54
N TYR A 460 2.46 57.83 29.93
CA TYR A 460 1.71 56.92 29.09
C TYR A 460 2.49 56.48 27.84
N PHE A 461 3.19 57.42 27.19
CA PHE A 461 4.05 57.11 26.05
C PHE A 461 5.24 56.20 26.42
N LEU A 462 5.80 56.39 27.60
CA LEU A 462 6.90 55.57 28.10
C LEU A 462 6.44 54.13 28.37
N LEU A 463 5.25 53.93 28.96
CA LEU A 463 4.64 52.61 29.16
C LEU A 463 4.29 51.93 27.83
N LEU A 464 3.81 52.69 26.86
CA LEU A 464 3.52 52.18 25.51
C LEU A 464 4.78 51.72 24.78
N ALA A 465 5.86 52.51 24.87
CA ALA A 465 7.17 52.13 24.30
C ALA A 465 7.70 50.86 24.96
N LEU A 466 7.56 50.69 26.27
CA LEU A 466 7.94 49.47 26.98
C LEU A 466 7.16 48.25 26.49
N LEU A 467 5.84 48.41 26.29
CA LEU A 467 4.99 47.34 25.73
C LEU A 467 5.43 46.93 24.33
N TRP A 468 5.78 47.88 23.47
CA TRP A 468 6.31 47.61 22.13
C TRP A 468 7.65 46.89 22.19
N ILE A 469 8.55 47.28 23.09
CA ILE A 469 9.85 46.63 23.27
C ILE A 469 9.63 45.18 23.70
N ILE A 470 8.75 44.91 24.68
CA ILE A 470 8.43 43.56 25.15
C ILE A 470 7.80 42.74 24.02
N PHE A 471 6.89 43.31 23.25
CA PHE A 471 6.26 42.62 22.11
C PHE A 471 7.28 42.26 21.04
N LEU A 472 8.11 43.23 20.59
CA LEU A 472 9.15 43.00 19.58
C LEU A 472 10.20 41.98 20.06
N TYR A 473 10.59 42.03 21.33
CA TYR A 473 11.47 41.04 21.92
C TYR A 473 10.85 39.65 21.87
N LYS A 474 9.57 39.51 22.22
CA LYS A 474 8.84 38.23 22.14
C LYS A 474 8.75 37.70 20.70
N VAL A 475 8.47 38.56 19.73
CA VAL A 475 8.47 38.25 18.30
C VAL A 475 9.85 37.78 17.87
N TYR A 476 10.89 38.55 18.18
CA TYR A 476 12.28 38.20 17.87
C TYR A 476 12.70 36.87 18.47
N ALA A 477 12.44 36.66 19.78
CA ALA A 477 12.75 35.41 20.46
C ALA A 477 12.00 34.21 19.83
N THR A 478 10.74 34.39 19.42
CA THR A 478 9.96 33.34 18.74
C THR A 478 10.54 33.01 17.36
N ILE A 479 10.98 34.02 16.61
CA ILE A 479 11.63 33.85 15.30
C ILE A 479 12.96 33.11 15.44
N GLN A 480 13.77 33.49 16.45
CA GLN A 480 15.04 32.81 16.72
C GLN A 480 14.84 31.35 17.12
N LEU A 481 13.92 31.07 18.04
CA LEU A 481 13.56 29.69 18.41
C LEU A 481 13.08 28.86 17.20
N ARG A 482 12.39 29.49 16.25
CA ARG A 482 11.98 28.85 14.98
C ARG A 482 13.15 28.47 14.12
N LYS A 483 14.13 29.37 13.97
CA LYS A 483 15.33 29.11 13.14
C LYS A 483 16.25 28.07 13.76
N GLU A 484 16.27 27.96 15.07
CA GLU A 484 17.16 27.09 15.83
C GLU A 484 16.54 25.72 16.18
N SER A 485 15.24 25.53 15.93
CA SER A 485 14.54 24.26 16.22
C SER A 485 14.27 23.50 14.94
N LYS A 486 14.89 22.34 14.78
CA LYS A 486 14.76 21.47 13.60
C LYS A 486 14.66 20.02 14.02
N VAL A 487 13.89 19.24 13.26
CA VAL A 487 13.96 17.79 13.28
C VAL A 487 14.75 17.37 12.05
N ILE A 488 15.86 16.72 12.26
CA ILE A 488 16.73 16.22 11.20
C ILE A 488 16.58 14.71 11.20
N LEU A 489 16.17 14.17 10.09
CA LEU A 489 15.98 12.75 9.88
C LEU A 489 17.00 12.30 8.83
N THR A 490 17.80 11.32 9.19
CA THR A 490 18.68 10.60 8.26
C THR A 490 18.22 9.14 8.22
N SER A 491 18.72 8.35 7.31
CA SER A 491 18.46 6.92 7.25
C SER A 491 18.87 6.14 8.53
N ARG A 492 19.73 6.71 9.37
CA ARG A 492 20.22 6.08 10.61
C ARG A 492 19.70 6.73 11.87
N GLN A 493 19.41 8.02 11.85
CA GLN A 493 19.19 8.80 13.08
C GLN A 493 18.06 9.80 12.93
N LEU A 494 17.29 9.93 13.99
CA LEU A 494 16.37 11.04 14.20
C LEU A 494 17.01 11.99 15.22
N THR A 495 17.24 13.23 14.81
CA THR A 495 17.88 14.26 15.63
C THR A 495 16.92 15.41 15.86
N LEU A 496 16.65 15.70 17.12
CA LEU A 496 15.93 16.92 17.55
C LEU A 496 16.94 17.98 17.94
N LYS A 497 17.03 19.06 17.19
CA LYS A 497 17.78 20.25 17.54
C LYS A 497 16.83 21.31 18.10
N LYS A 498 17.09 21.79 19.31
CA LYS A 498 16.34 22.86 19.97
C LYS A 498 17.29 23.88 20.57
N GLY A 499 17.59 24.94 19.83
CA GLY A 499 18.67 25.86 20.17
C GLY A 499 20.01 25.14 20.23
N ASN A 500 20.66 25.18 21.40
CA ASN A 500 21.93 24.47 21.64
C ASN A 500 21.76 23.04 22.15
N GLU A 501 20.55 22.61 22.46
CA GLU A 501 20.27 21.23 22.84
C GLU A 501 20.11 20.36 21.60
N LEU A 502 20.84 19.24 21.58
CA LEU A 502 20.81 18.25 20.50
C LEU A 502 20.53 16.89 21.14
N LYS A 503 19.42 16.27 20.73
CA LYS A 503 19.07 14.91 21.12
C LYS A 503 18.97 14.07 19.86
N SER A 504 19.71 12.96 19.82
CA SER A 504 19.71 12.05 18.68
C SER A 504 19.40 10.63 19.13
N ILE A 505 18.60 9.94 18.33
CA ILE A 505 18.30 8.52 18.50
C ILE A 505 18.54 7.79 17.17
N GLU A 506 19.00 6.56 17.26
CA GLU A 506 19.20 5.70 16.10
C GLU A 506 17.87 5.05 15.72
N LEU A 507 17.50 5.08 14.42
CA LEU A 507 16.19 4.60 13.95
C LEU A 507 15.96 3.13 14.25
N HIS A 508 16.99 2.29 14.19
CA HIS A 508 16.87 0.86 14.49
C HIS A 508 16.58 0.54 15.97
N LYS A 509 16.72 1.52 16.87
CA LYS A 509 16.35 1.39 18.30
C LYS A 509 14.88 1.69 18.55
N ILE A 510 14.18 2.28 17.57
CA ILE A 510 12.77 2.60 17.70
C ILE A 510 11.97 1.32 17.46
N ASN A 511 11.26 0.87 18.47
CA ASN A 511 10.34 -0.27 18.39
C ASN A 511 8.90 0.18 18.18
N ARG A 512 8.50 1.27 18.83
CA ARG A 512 7.14 1.77 18.79
C ARG A 512 7.09 3.31 18.81
N MET A 513 6.14 3.87 18.08
CA MET A 513 5.84 5.31 18.05
C MET A 513 4.39 5.55 18.45
N THR A 514 4.14 6.49 19.36
CA THR A 514 2.80 6.84 19.84
C THR A 514 2.56 8.34 19.87
N ILE A 515 1.30 8.75 19.88
CA ILE A 515 0.90 10.14 20.15
C ILE A 515 0.27 10.19 21.54
N GLU A 516 0.88 10.95 22.45
CA GLU A 516 0.43 11.07 23.83
C GLU A 516 0.11 12.49 24.20
N LEU A 517 -1.00 12.68 24.89
CA LEU A 517 -1.39 13.98 25.45
C LEU A 517 -0.67 14.24 26.78
N ARG A 518 0.32 15.12 26.77
CA ARG A 518 1.14 15.46 27.95
C ARG A 518 1.01 16.92 28.35
N LYS A 519 1.29 17.21 29.62
CA LYS A 519 1.36 18.59 30.12
C LYS A 519 2.62 19.28 29.59
N TRP A 520 2.49 20.49 29.06
CA TRP A 520 3.61 21.31 28.59
C TRP A 520 4.41 21.89 29.75
N GLY A 521 5.68 21.52 29.88
CA GLY A 521 6.67 22.14 30.76
C GLY A 521 6.78 21.52 32.17
N LYS A 522 8.02 21.55 32.71
CA LYS A 522 8.32 21.19 34.08
C LYS A 522 8.02 22.39 35.01
N ASN A 523 6.82 22.52 35.51
CA ASN A 523 6.55 23.43 36.64
C ASN A 523 5.84 22.65 37.74
N GLU A 524 6.58 22.36 38.77
CA GLU A 524 6.09 21.88 40.05
C GLU A 524 5.61 23.10 40.88
N GLY A 525 4.30 23.24 41.11
CA GLY A 525 3.77 24.30 41.92
C GLY A 525 2.29 24.61 41.68
N LYS A 526 1.76 25.60 42.43
CA LYS A 526 0.33 26.02 42.41
C LYS A 526 -0.23 26.43 41.03
N MET A 527 0.61 26.56 39.98
CA MET A 527 0.21 26.81 38.60
C MET A 527 -0.03 25.55 37.77
N ALA A 528 0.11 24.36 38.31
CA ALA A 528 -0.06 23.08 37.58
C ALA A 528 -1.47 22.90 36.98
N ALA A 529 -2.50 23.55 37.54
CA ALA A 529 -3.88 23.51 37.06
C ALA A 529 -4.09 24.25 35.71
N TYR A 530 -3.18 25.14 35.31
CA TYR A 530 -3.26 25.94 34.08
C TYR A 530 -2.26 25.47 33.00
N GLN A 531 -1.61 24.32 33.19
CA GLN A 531 -0.68 23.81 32.19
C GLN A 531 -1.44 23.32 30.96
N ARG A 532 -1.09 23.90 29.81
CA ARG A 532 -1.64 23.48 28.52
C ARG A 532 -1.22 22.05 28.22
N LYS A 533 -2.18 21.20 27.92
CA LYS A 533 -1.93 19.86 27.40
C LYS A 533 -1.53 19.97 25.91
N VAL A 534 -0.52 19.24 25.51
CA VAL A 534 -0.02 19.19 24.12
C VAL A 534 0.23 17.75 23.76
N ASN A 535 -0.10 17.35 22.54
CA ASN A 535 0.25 16.05 22.03
C ASN A 535 1.76 15.96 21.80
N TYR A 536 2.36 14.87 22.26
CA TYR A 536 3.76 14.52 22.01
C TYR A 536 3.82 13.28 21.14
N ILE A 537 4.74 13.28 20.19
CA ILE A 537 5.17 12.08 19.47
C ILE A 537 6.23 11.45 20.37
N VAL A 538 5.98 10.22 20.84
CA VAL A 538 6.85 9.52 21.78
C VAL A 538 7.40 8.28 21.09
N PHE A 539 8.69 8.08 21.25
CA PHE A 539 9.44 6.96 20.69
C PHE A 539 9.89 6.05 21.81
N TYR A 540 9.63 4.75 21.67
CA TYR A 540 9.95 3.71 22.62
C TYR A 540 10.91 2.69 22.01
N ASP A 541 11.79 2.14 22.83
CA ASP A 541 12.67 1.03 22.47
C ASP A 541 12.00 -0.34 22.65
N LYS A 542 12.78 -1.42 22.51
CA LYS A 542 12.30 -2.81 22.64
C LYS A 542 11.88 -3.18 24.07
N ASP A 543 12.36 -2.44 25.08
CA ASP A 543 12.03 -2.62 26.49
C ASP A 543 10.87 -1.71 26.94
N ASP A 544 10.19 -1.04 25.98
CA ASP A 544 9.12 -0.07 26.21
C ASP A 544 9.57 1.17 27.02
N GLU A 545 10.89 1.48 26.99
CA GLU A 545 11.41 2.70 27.61
C GLU A 545 11.35 3.88 26.61
N GLU A 546 10.95 5.07 27.12
CA GLU A 546 10.91 6.29 26.33
C GLU A 546 12.33 6.76 25.98
N ILE A 547 12.67 6.73 24.69
CA ILE A 547 13.97 7.18 24.19
C ILE A 547 13.96 8.62 23.69
N LEU A 548 12.82 9.08 23.14
CA LEU A 548 12.64 10.47 22.69
C LEU A 548 11.18 10.88 22.71
N SER A 549 10.91 12.16 22.98
CA SER A 549 9.59 12.74 22.80
C SER A 549 9.65 14.11 22.13
N ILE A 550 8.80 14.33 21.13
CA ILE A 550 8.75 15.56 20.34
C ILE A 550 7.33 16.15 20.44
N PRO A 551 7.17 17.41 20.87
CA PRO A 551 5.84 18.04 20.86
C PRO A 551 5.27 18.10 19.43
N SER A 552 4.00 17.73 19.22
CA SER A 552 3.33 17.77 17.90
C SER A 552 3.20 19.20 17.35
N THR A 553 3.46 20.21 18.17
CA THR A 553 3.57 21.61 17.70
C THR A 553 4.84 21.87 16.90
N PHE A 554 5.85 20.99 16.97
CA PHE A 554 7.10 21.09 16.22
C PHE A 554 6.98 20.51 14.83
N ILE A 555 6.31 19.37 14.68
CA ILE A 555 6.15 18.67 13.40
C ILE A 555 4.80 17.95 13.39
N LYS A 556 4.21 17.81 12.21
CA LYS A 556 3.00 17.00 12.05
C LYS A 556 3.36 15.52 12.24
N PRO A 557 2.66 14.81 13.17
CA PRO A 557 2.94 13.40 13.43
C PRO A 557 2.91 12.54 12.18
N ASP A 558 1.86 12.69 11.35
CA ASP A 558 1.65 11.90 10.13
C ASP A 558 2.82 12.04 9.15
N LEU A 559 3.37 13.25 8.99
CA LEU A 559 4.52 13.49 8.13
C LEU A 559 5.78 12.81 8.67
N LEU A 560 6.04 12.92 9.97
CA LEU A 560 7.21 12.31 10.60
C LEU A 560 7.13 10.78 10.56
N PHE A 561 5.95 10.21 10.82
CA PHE A 561 5.73 8.77 10.75
C PHE A 561 5.91 8.24 9.34
N LEU A 562 5.37 8.94 8.34
CA LEU A 562 5.55 8.58 6.93
C LEU A 562 7.04 8.56 6.53
N GLU A 563 7.78 9.60 6.86
CA GLU A 563 9.21 9.70 6.54
C GLU A 563 10.03 8.64 7.27
N ILE A 564 9.76 8.38 8.55
CA ILE A 564 10.43 7.30 9.29
C ILE A 564 10.08 5.94 8.67
N LYS A 565 8.80 5.68 8.35
CA LYS A 565 8.37 4.44 7.71
C LYS A 565 9.06 4.23 6.36
N LEU A 566 9.17 5.26 5.53
CA LEU A 566 9.87 5.20 4.25
C LEU A 566 11.36 4.87 4.43
N LEU A 567 12.02 5.49 5.42
CA LEU A 567 13.44 5.26 5.70
C LEU A 567 13.73 3.93 6.41
N THR A 568 12.74 3.33 7.08
CA THR A 568 12.88 2.07 7.81
C THR A 568 12.20 0.89 7.14
N SER A 569 11.54 1.08 6.00
CA SER A 569 10.78 0.04 5.28
C SER A 569 11.61 -1.19 4.90
N HIS A 570 12.92 -1.01 4.79
CA HIS A 570 13.88 -2.07 4.48
C HIS A 570 14.41 -2.82 5.74
N LEU A 571 14.12 -2.32 6.95
CA LEU A 571 14.54 -3.00 8.18
C LEU A 571 13.62 -4.20 8.44
N VAL A 572 14.21 -5.32 8.86
CA VAL A 572 13.48 -6.57 9.18
C VAL A 572 12.47 -6.34 10.31
N ASP A 573 12.81 -5.45 11.25
CA ASP A 573 11.95 -5.01 12.36
C ASP A 573 11.54 -3.54 12.12
N SER A 574 10.68 -3.28 11.14
CA SER A 574 10.12 -1.91 10.98
C SER A 574 9.35 -1.51 12.24
N PRO A 575 9.54 -0.28 12.76
CA PRO A 575 8.84 0.15 13.96
C PRO A 575 7.33 0.11 13.79
N THR A 576 6.63 -0.46 14.76
CA THR A 576 5.17 -0.48 14.78
C THR A 576 4.64 0.92 15.08
N ILE A 577 3.76 1.43 14.22
CA ILE A 577 3.10 2.71 14.45
C ILE A 577 1.75 2.42 15.08
N GLU A 578 1.63 2.67 16.39
CA GLU A 578 0.36 2.59 17.09
C GLU A 578 -0.15 4.00 17.35
N VAL A 579 -1.23 4.38 16.68
CA VAL A 579 -1.93 5.64 16.96
C VAL A 579 -2.98 5.34 18.03
N PHE A 580 -2.64 5.52 19.29
CA PHE A 580 -3.63 5.52 20.36
C PHE A 580 -4.32 6.89 20.40
N GLU A 581 -5.52 6.98 19.84
CA GLU A 581 -6.47 8.00 20.25
C GLU A 581 -6.91 7.65 21.69
N ASN A 582 -6.21 8.20 22.67
CA ASN A 582 -6.73 8.15 24.04
C ASN A 582 -8.06 8.90 24.06
N ASP A 583 -9.14 8.17 24.33
CA ASP A 583 -10.49 8.67 24.55
C ASP A 583 -10.49 10.02 25.27
N VAL A 584 -10.93 11.05 24.57
CA VAL A 584 -11.30 12.31 25.19
C VAL A 584 -12.72 12.14 25.72
N SER A 585 -12.86 11.34 26.78
CA SER A 585 -14.08 11.29 27.61
C SER A 585 -13.68 11.45 29.05
N ALA A 586 -13.51 12.70 29.49
CA ALA A 586 -13.78 13.19 30.88
C ALA A 586 -13.69 14.72 30.91
#